data_83c93c8823612d3c102df0973f6e7245
#
_entry.id   83c93c8823612d3c102df0973f6e7245
#
_cell.length_a   1.000
_cell.length_b   1.000
_cell.length_c   1.000
_cell.angle_alpha   90.00
_cell.angle_beta   90.00
_cell.angle_gamma   90.00
#
_symmetry.space_group_name_H-M   'P 1'
#
loop_
_entity.id
_entity.type
_entity.pdbx_description
1 polymer ?
#
loop_
_entity_poly.entity_id
_entity_poly.type
_entity_poly.pdbx_seq_one_letter_code
_entity_poly.pdbx_strand_id
1 'polypeptide(L)'
;MAPRRFIQASAFLAIAVALLYGCQARVHNPDVLWQIVSQSCVPSAEAGKGPGKCAKVSPDGYAILKDINGKGQHLLIPTTRVTGVEDPLLLRSGSPDYFRYAWEDRDFVSKALGARVPDELMSLALNSADGRTQNQFHIHVDCLSQDMRNALSAYDGATTGAWLNTTFNGHPYRLERVAAATAAGVDPFGLVLRQAAAAQQAMRGHTIFMASAPGGFFVVDGYYQPYGPDANPGSSEELQDHSCKDVRK
;
A
#
# COMPACT_ATOMS: atom_id res chain seq x y z
N MET A 1 -46.58 54.16 -2.26
CA MET A 1 -45.53 53.79 -1.29
C MET A 1 -45.80 52.38 -0.81
N ALA A 2 -45.01 51.42 -1.18
CA ALA A 2 -44.78 50.08 -0.64
C ALA A 2 -44.31 49.16 -1.78
N PRO A 3 -43.71 48.05 -1.62
CA PRO A 3 -43.01 47.39 -0.52
C PRO A 3 -41.60 46.86 -0.97
N ARG A 4 -40.56 47.33 -0.35
CA ARG A 4 -39.18 46.89 -0.63
C ARG A 4 -38.61 45.86 0.37
N ARG A 5 -39.43 45.35 1.32
CA ARG A 5 -38.92 44.50 2.43
C ARG A 5 -39.04 42.98 2.23
N PHE A 6 -39.79 42.48 1.26
CA PHE A 6 -40.00 41.03 1.08
C PHE A 6 -38.98 40.32 0.20
N ILE A 7 -38.20 41.05 -0.60
CA ILE A 7 -37.23 40.41 -1.53
C ILE A 7 -35.93 40.03 -0.81
N GLN A 8 -35.56 40.74 0.27
CA GLN A 8 -34.30 40.46 0.99
C GLN A 8 -34.36 39.21 1.87
N ALA A 9 -35.49 38.85 2.46
CA ALA A 9 -35.63 37.67 3.30
C ALA A 9 -35.54 36.35 2.51
N SER A 10 -36.02 36.32 1.28
CA SER A 10 -36.00 35.15 0.43
C SER A 10 -34.58 34.81 -0.10
N ALA A 11 -33.76 35.85 -0.32
CA ALA A 11 -32.36 35.65 -0.80
C ALA A 11 -31.47 35.05 0.31
N PHE A 12 -31.63 35.47 1.54
CA PHE A 12 -30.87 34.92 2.66
C PHE A 12 -31.22 33.45 2.98
N LEU A 13 -32.51 33.08 2.83
CA LEU A 13 -32.95 31.70 3.05
C LEU A 13 -32.39 30.76 1.98
N ALA A 14 -32.33 31.19 0.72
CA ALA A 14 -31.77 30.41 -0.38
C ALA A 14 -30.25 30.19 -0.25
N ILE A 15 -29.50 31.18 0.24
CA ILE A 15 -28.07 31.08 0.49
C ILE A 15 -27.79 30.14 1.68
N ALA A 16 -28.58 30.21 2.77
CA ALA A 16 -28.42 29.31 3.89
C ALA A 16 -28.71 27.84 3.56
N VAL A 17 -29.72 27.58 2.69
CA VAL A 17 -30.01 26.23 2.21
C VAL A 17 -28.89 25.72 1.29
N ALA A 18 -28.33 26.55 0.40
CA ALA A 18 -27.21 26.16 -0.47
C ALA A 18 -25.94 25.83 0.35
N LEU A 19 -25.68 26.52 1.46
CA LEU A 19 -24.54 26.21 2.34
C LEU A 19 -24.75 24.91 3.14
N LEU A 20 -25.99 24.52 3.43
CA LEU A 20 -26.28 23.24 4.09
C LEU A 20 -26.17 22.04 3.15
N TYR A 21 -26.43 22.22 1.86
CA TYR A 21 -26.22 21.16 0.84
C TYR A 21 -24.79 21.04 0.35
N GLY A 22 -23.93 22.07 0.54
CA GLY A 22 -22.55 22.10 0.07
C GLY A 22 -21.54 21.36 0.96
N CYS A 23 -21.91 20.95 2.19
CA CYS A 23 -21.03 20.29 3.15
C CYS A 23 -21.39 18.82 3.42
N GLN A 24 -21.76 18.05 2.39
CA GLN A 24 -21.60 16.61 2.50
C GLN A 24 -20.13 16.27 2.16
N ALA A 25 -19.24 16.50 3.11
CA ALA A 25 -17.95 15.84 3.09
C ALA A 25 -18.24 14.34 2.90
N ARG A 26 -17.78 13.75 1.80
CA ARG A 26 -17.85 12.28 1.63
C ARG A 26 -17.16 11.69 2.83
N VAL A 27 -17.91 11.14 3.76
CA VAL A 27 -17.33 10.43 4.91
C VAL A 27 -16.54 9.29 4.32
N HIS A 28 -15.21 9.41 4.39
CA HIS A 28 -14.31 8.36 3.93
C HIS A 28 -14.57 7.11 4.78
N ASN A 29 -14.99 6.01 4.15
CA ASN A 29 -15.19 4.75 4.85
C ASN A 29 -13.85 3.99 4.89
N PRO A 30 -13.19 3.89 6.04
CA PRO A 30 -11.89 3.22 6.14
C PRO A 30 -11.99 1.69 6.08
N ASP A 31 -13.18 1.12 6.00
CA ASP A 31 -13.42 -0.31 6.02
C ASP A 31 -13.88 -0.89 4.66
N VAL A 32 -13.77 -0.11 3.58
CA VAL A 32 -14.23 -0.55 2.25
C VAL A 32 -13.52 -1.82 1.78
N LEU A 33 -12.20 -1.92 1.97
CA LEU A 33 -11.45 -3.11 1.59
C LEU A 33 -11.91 -4.34 2.36
N TRP A 34 -12.11 -4.21 3.67
CA TRP A 34 -12.67 -5.29 4.49
C TRP A 34 -14.07 -5.70 4.03
N GLN A 35 -14.95 -4.74 3.76
CA GLN A 35 -16.30 -5.02 3.27
C GLN A 35 -16.28 -5.77 1.92
N ILE A 36 -15.42 -5.40 0.99
CA ILE A 36 -15.27 -6.09 -0.29
C ILE A 36 -14.83 -7.54 -0.07
N VAL A 37 -13.81 -7.77 0.73
CA VAL A 37 -13.27 -9.12 0.96
C VAL A 37 -14.27 -9.98 1.72
N SER A 38 -14.81 -9.50 2.85
CA SER A 38 -15.67 -10.29 3.74
C SER A 38 -17.11 -10.50 3.23
N GLN A 39 -17.62 -9.57 2.40
CA GLN A 39 -19.02 -9.62 1.94
C GLN A 39 -19.17 -10.07 0.47
N SER A 40 -18.09 -10.06 -0.31
CA SER A 40 -18.12 -10.44 -1.72
C SER A 40 -17.13 -11.54 -2.06
N CYS A 41 -15.81 -11.31 -1.81
CA CYS A 41 -14.78 -12.21 -2.32
C CYS A 41 -14.84 -13.57 -1.63
N VAL A 42 -14.80 -13.60 -0.31
CA VAL A 42 -14.81 -14.86 0.47
C VAL A 42 -16.13 -15.63 0.29
N PRO A 43 -17.32 -15.03 0.49
CA PRO A 43 -18.57 -15.77 0.34
C PRO A 43 -18.80 -16.32 -1.08
N SER A 44 -18.35 -15.60 -2.12
CA SER A 44 -18.46 -16.08 -3.50
C SER A 44 -17.54 -17.27 -3.75
N ALA A 45 -16.32 -17.25 -3.24
CA ALA A 45 -15.35 -18.34 -3.37
C ALA A 45 -15.83 -19.59 -2.62
N GLU A 46 -16.31 -19.45 -1.39
CA GLU A 46 -16.85 -20.53 -0.57
C GLU A 46 -18.08 -21.18 -1.20
N ALA A 47 -18.90 -20.40 -1.91
CA ALA A 47 -20.05 -20.89 -2.65
C ALA A 47 -19.68 -21.52 -4.02
N GLY A 48 -18.38 -21.62 -4.38
CA GLY A 48 -17.92 -22.14 -5.66
C GLY A 48 -18.27 -21.28 -6.88
N LYS A 49 -18.62 -19.98 -6.65
CA LYS A 49 -19.03 -19.03 -7.70
C LYS A 49 -17.88 -18.18 -8.23
N GLY A 50 -16.63 -18.53 -7.89
CA GLY A 50 -15.45 -17.76 -8.24
C GLY A 50 -15.13 -16.66 -7.20
N PRO A 51 -14.15 -15.78 -7.48
CA PRO A 51 -13.57 -14.86 -6.48
C PRO A 51 -14.43 -13.62 -6.20
N GLY A 52 -15.66 -13.52 -6.69
CA GLY A 52 -16.51 -12.35 -6.49
C GLY A 52 -15.94 -11.08 -7.12
N LYS A 53 -15.78 -10.02 -6.31
CA LYS A 53 -15.14 -8.76 -6.75
C LYS A 53 -13.61 -8.83 -6.82
N CYS A 54 -13.01 -9.87 -6.27
CA CYS A 54 -11.57 -10.06 -6.30
C CYS A 54 -11.10 -10.74 -7.58
N ALA A 55 -9.81 -10.60 -7.92
CA ALA A 55 -9.18 -11.33 -9.00
C ALA A 55 -8.82 -12.77 -8.58
N LYS A 56 -8.57 -12.98 -7.27
CA LYS A 56 -8.24 -14.27 -6.66
C LYS A 56 -8.70 -14.29 -5.20
N VAL A 57 -9.12 -15.45 -4.70
CA VAL A 57 -9.20 -15.78 -3.28
C VAL A 57 -8.37 -17.04 -3.07
N SER A 58 -7.35 -16.96 -2.23
CA SER A 58 -6.43 -18.06 -1.96
C SER A 58 -6.84 -18.85 -0.72
N PRO A 59 -6.69 -20.20 -0.72
CA PRO A 59 -6.82 -21.01 0.48
C PRO A 59 -5.77 -20.67 1.56
N ASP A 60 -4.68 -19.98 1.19
CA ASP A 60 -3.64 -19.51 2.11
C ASP A 60 -4.06 -18.24 2.93
N GLY A 61 -5.33 -17.86 2.85
CA GLY A 61 -5.91 -16.83 3.70
C GLY A 61 -5.75 -15.39 3.18
N TYR A 62 -5.65 -15.19 1.87
CA TYR A 62 -5.62 -13.86 1.26
C TYR A 62 -6.44 -13.77 -0.03
N ALA A 63 -6.73 -12.55 -0.44
CA ALA A 63 -7.35 -12.23 -1.71
C ALA A 63 -6.50 -11.21 -2.49
N ILE A 64 -6.58 -11.26 -3.83
CA ILE A 64 -6.01 -10.25 -4.72
C ILE A 64 -7.16 -9.42 -5.29
N LEU A 65 -7.11 -8.13 -5.09
CA LEU A 65 -8.12 -7.18 -5.55
C LEU A 65 -7.47 -6.19 -6.53
N LYS A 66 -8.09 -5.95 -7.70
CA LYS A 66 -7.67 -4.84 -8.55
C LYS A 66 -8.03 -3.52 -7.86
N ASP A 67 -7.03 -2.67 -7.61
CA ASP A 67 -7.27 -1.35 -7.04
C ASP A 67 -8.04 -0.46 -8.03
N ILE A 68 -8.83 0.47 -7.51
CA ILE A 68 -9.49 1.53 -8.29
C ILE A 68 -8.49 2.55 -8.83
N ASN A 69 -7.37 2.74 -8.13
CA ASN A 69 -6.27 3.59 -8.54
C ASN A 69 -5.26 2.79 -9.39
N GLY A 70 -4.48 3.53 -10.18
CA GLY A 70 -3.44 2.93 -11.01
C GLY A 70 -3.95 2.03 -12.13
N LYS A 71 -3.17 1.88 -13.18
CA LYS A 71 -3.52 1.04 -14.34
C LYS A 71 -3.37 -0.44 -14.05
N GLY A 72 -2.27 -0.80 -13.39
CA GLY A 72 -1.90 -2.19 -13.08
C GLY A 72 -2.09 -2.59 -11.63
N GLN A 73 -2.16 -1.64 -10.72
CA GLN A 73 -2.12 -1.86 -9.27
C GLN A 73 -3.12 -2.88 -8.78
N HIS A 74 -2.63 -3.82 -7.97
CA HIS A 74 -3.43 -4.79 -7.22
C HIS A 74 -3.09 -4.70 -5.74
N LEU A 75 -4.04 -5.14 -4.93
CA LEU A 75 -3.89 -5.23 -3.48
C LEU A 75 -3.91 -6.70 -3.07
N LEU A 76 -2.91 -7.14 -2.31
CA LEU A 76 -3.03 -8.35 -1.53
C LEU A 76 -3.68 -8.00 -0.19
N ILE A 77 -4.77 -8.67 0.17
CA ILE A 77 -5.57 -8.39 1.36
C ILE A 77 -5.84 -9.70 2.11
N PRO A 78 -5.54 -9.83 3.42
CA PRO A 78 -5.93 -10.99 4.21
C PRO A 78 -7.45 -11.23 4.19
N THR A 79 -7.87 -12.49 4.16
CA THR A 79 -9.29 -12.87 4.24
C THR A 79 -9.83 -12.83 5.67
N THR A 80 -8.97 -12.64 6.65
CA THR A 80 -9.33 -12.32 8.05
C THR A 80 -9.16 -10.83 8.32
N ARG A 81 -9.83 -10.33 9.37
CA ARG A 81 -9.64 -8.95 9.78
C ARG A 81 -8.24 -8.75 10.37
N VAL A 82 -7.43 -7.95 9.68
CA VAL A 82 -6.10 -7.50 10.11
C VAL A 82 -6.06 -6.00 9.83
N THR A 83 -5.87 -5.18 10.87
CA THR A 83 -6.03 -3.73 10.75
C THR A 83 -4.93 -3.08 9.89
N GLY A 84 -3.67 -3.40 10.15
CA GLY A 84 -2.52 -2.84 9.45
C GLY A 84 -1.21 -3.40 9.97
N VAL A 85 -0.12 -2.72 9.69
CA VAL A 85 1.25 -3.11 10.04
C VAL A 85 1.45 -3.33 11.55
N GLU A 86 0.64 -2.70 12.37
CA GLU A 86 0.64 -2.76 13.84
C GLU A 86 -0.20 -3.90 14.42
N ASP A 87 -0.92 -4.65 13.60
CA ASP A 87 -1.89 -5.63 14.10
C ASP A 87 -1.19 -6.76 14.87
N PRO A 88 -1.64 -7.09 16.10
CA PRO A 88 -1.05 -8.15 16.90
C PRO A 88 -0.99 -9.53 16.23
N LEU A 89 -1.85 -9.79 15.25
CA LEU A 89 -1.83 -11.03 14.48
C LEU A 89 -0.55 -11.16 13.64
N LEU A 90 -0.02 -10.04 13.14
CA LEU A 90 1.19 -10.00 12.33
C LEU A 90 2.47 -10.06 13.19
N LEU A 91 2.39 -9.61 14.45
CA LEU A 91 3.53 -9.56 15.37
C LEU A 91 3.87 -10.91 16.00
N ARG A 92 3.13 -11.96 15.68
CA ARG A 92 3.30 -13.30 16.23
C ARG A 92 4.23 -14.14 15.35
N SER A 93 4.96 -15.04 15.96
CA SER A 93 5.67 -16.10 15.24
C SER A 93 4.67 -16.97 14.46
N GLY A 94 4.99 -17.28 13.20
CA GLY A 94 4.14 -18.10 12.34
C GLY A 94 3.03 -17.32 11.62
N SER A 95 3.06 -15.98 11.62
CA SER A 95 2.20 -15.15 10.77
C SER A 95 2.40 -15.49 9.30
N PRO A 96 1.33 -15.42 8.46
CA PRO A 96 1.47 -15.67 7.04
C PRO A 96 2.44 -14.68 6.39
N ASP A 97 3.27 -15.16 5.48
CA ASP A 97 4.21 -14.36 4.71
C ASP A 97 3.50 -13.67 3.53
N TYR A 98 2.77 -12.60 3.84
CA TYR A 98 2.00 -11.85 2.86
C TYR A 98 2.87 -11.18 1.79
N PHE A 99 4.11 -10.81 2.10
CA PHE A 99 5.03 -10.25 1.10
C PHE A 99 5.43 -11.29 0.06
N ARG A 100 5.71 -12.51 0.48
CA ARG A 100 5.95 -13.63 -0.44
C ARG A 100 4.75 -13.87 -1.34
N TYR A 101 3.55 -13.98 -0.78
CA TYR A 101 2.33 -14.21 -1.56
C TYR A 101 2.06 -13.06 -2.55
N ALA A 102 2.28 -11.82 -2.15
CA ALA A 102 2.12 -10.66 -3.01
C ALA A 102 3.11 -10.68 -4.19
N TRP A 103 4.35 -11.09 -3.93
CA TRP A 103 5.36 -11.24 -4.98
C TRP A 103 5.05 -12.39 -5.94
N GLU A 104 4.60 -13.52 -5.42
CA GLU A 104 4.19 -14.67 -6.24
C GLU A 104 3.00 -14.33 -7.16
N ASP A 105 2.06 -13.51 -6.71
CA ASP A 105 0.89 -13.09 -7.47
C ASP A 105 1.08 -11.76 -8.26
N ARG A 106 2.28 -11.21 -8.36
CA ARG A 106 2.56 -9.94 -9.07
C ARG A 106 2.15 -9.93 -10.54
N ASP A 107 2.01 -11.10 -11.15
CA ASP A 107 1.57 -11.23 -12.56
C ASP A 107 0.17 -10.65 -12.83
N PHE A 108 -0.64 -10.43 -11.80
CA PHE A 108 -1.92 -9.74 -11.97
C PHE A 108 -1.72 -8.32 -12.49
N VAL A 109 -0.62 -7.63 -12.15
CA VAL A 109 -0.27 -6.32 -12.70
C VAL A 109 -0.05 -6.42 -14.20
N SER A 110 0.77 -7.37 -14.65
CA SER A 110 1.04 -7.62 -16.08
C SER A 110 -0.24 -7.94 -16.85
N LYS A 111 -1.12 -8.77 -16.28
CA LYS A 111 -2.42 -9.12 -16.88
C LYS A 111 -3.33 -7.90 -17.05
N ALA A 112 -3.40 -7.04 -16.05
CA ALA A 112 -4.21 -5.81 -16.11
C ALA A 112 -3.70 -4.81 -17.15
N LEU A 113 -2.37 -4.75 -17.34
CA LEU A 113 -1.74 -3.87 -18.33
C LEU A 113 -1.80 -4.43 -19.75
N GLY A 114 -2.03 -5.74 -19.91
CA GLY A 114 -1.87 -6.43 -21.21
C GLY A 114 -0.42 -6.43 -21.71
N ALA A 115 0.55 -6.28 -20.81
CA ALA A 115 1.99 -6.24 -21.09
C ALA A 115 2.77 -6.86 -19.93
N ARG A 116 3.86 -7.56 -20.23
CA ARG A 116 4.72 -8.12 -19.20
C ARG A 116 5.46 -7.00 -18.45
N VAL A 117 5.32 -6.98 -17.13
CA VAL A 117 6.16 -6.16 -16.24
C VAL A 117 7.35 -7.02 -15.81
N PRO A 118 8.60 -6.64 -16.13
CA PRO A 118 9.77 -7.36 -15.65
C PRO A 118 9.94 -7.14 -14.14
N ASP A 119 10.59 -8.11 -13.47
CA ASP A 119 10.74 -8.09 -12.01
C ASP A 119 11.47 -6.83 -11.50
N GLU A 120 12.38 -6.27 -12.30
CA GLU A 120 13.10 -5.03 -11.98
C GLU A 120 12.23 -3.78 -11.96
N LEU A 121 11.04 -3.85 -12.56
CA LEU A 121 10.03 -2.78 -12.56
C LEU A 121 8.80 -3.14 -11.73
N MET A 122 8.91 -4.11 -10.83
CA MET A 122 7.85 -4.53 -9.91
C MET A 122 8.21 -4.17 -8.48
N SER A 123 7.21 -3.76 -7.70
CA SER A 123 7.38 -3.41 -6.29
C SER A 123 6.18 -3.76 -5.44
N LEU A 124 6.44 -3.91 -4.15
CA LEU A 124 5.45 -4.10 -3.10
C LEU A 124 5.55 -2.96 -2.10
N ALA A 125 4.44 -2.42 -1.65
CA ALA A 125 4.40 -1.36 -0.65
C ALA A 125 3.33 -1.63 0.41
N LEU A 126 3.68 -1.39 1.67
CA LEU A 126 2.78 -1.45 2.82
C LEU A 126 2.90 -0.15 3.60
N ASN A 127 1.81 0.57 3.73
CA ASN A 127 1.77 1.86 4.40
C ASN A 127 1.65 1.73 5.92
N SER A 128 2.16 2.72 6.64
CA SER A 128 2.00 2.85 8.09
C SER A 128 0.53 3.09 8.49
N ALA A 129 0.25 3.02 9.78
CA ALA A 129 -1.08 3.36 10.30
C ALA A 129 -1.52 4.78 9.98
N ASP A 130 -0.57 5.71 9.90
CA ASP A 130 -0.84 7.13 9.65
C ASP A 130 -0.77 7.48 8.16
N GLY A 131 -0.14 6.64 7.33
CA GLY A 131 -0.06 6.80 5.87
C GLY A 131 -1.17 6.09 5.08
N ARG A 132 -1.91 5.15 5.70
CA ARG A 132 -2.99 4.42 5.02
C ARG A 132 -4.34 5.11 5.13
N THR A 133 -5.22 4.85 4.17
CA THR A 133 -6.60 5.32 4.16
C THR A 133 -7.60 4.22 4.55
N GLN A 134 -7.20 2.96 4.57
CA GLN A 134 -8.06 1.81 4.84
C GLN A 134 -7.58 1.04 6.08
N ASN A 135 -8.51 0.67 6.97
CA ASN A 135 -8.25 -0.11 8.18
C ASN A 135 -8.38 -1.62 7.94
N GLN A 136 -7.85 -2.07 6.82
CA GLN A 136 -7.60 -3.47 6.52
C GLN A 136 -6.20 -3.56 5.94
N PHE A 137 -5.35 -4.43 6.48
CA PHE A 137 -4.01 -4.68 5.96
C PHE A 137 -4.07 -4.96 4.46
N HIS A 138 -3.24 -4.27 3.70
CA HIS A 138 -3.14 -4.49 2.27
C HIS A 138 -1.74 -4.12 1.78
N ILE A 139 -1.19 -4.98 0.94
CA ILE A 139 0.07 -4.72 0.24
C ILE A 139 -0.27 -4.27 -1.17
N HIS A 140 0.20 -3.08 -1.55
CA HIS A 140 0.13 -2.57 -2.91
C HIS A 140 1.15 -3.30 -3.77
N VAL A 141 0.68 -3.94 -4.84
CA VAL A 141 1.49 -4.63 -5.86
C VAL A 141 1.40 -3.80 -7.12
N ASP A 142 2.47 -3.12 -7.49
CA ASP A 142 2.45 -2.18 -8.62
C ASP A 142 3.82 -2.01 -9.26
N CYS A 143 3.86 -1.21 -10.33
CA CYS A 143 5.07 -0.89 -11.05
C CYS A 143 6.03 -0.05 -10.20
N LEU A 144 7.32 -0.28 -10.42
CA LEU A 144 8.41 0.59 -10.01
C LEU A 144 8.78 1.50 -11.17
N SER A 145 8.95 2.80 -10.94
CA SER A 145 9.42 3.72 -11.98
C SER A 145 10.89 3.46 -12.31
N GLN A 146 11.29 3.76 -13.56
CA GLN A 146 12.68 3.66 -13.96
C GLN A 146 13.59 4.58 -13.12
N ASP A 147 13.07 5.77 -12.73
CA ASP A 147 13.82 6.69 -11.88
C ASP A 147 14.09 6.09 -10.51
N MET A 148 13.08 5.44 -9.91
CA MET A 148 13.24 4.75 -8.62
C MET A 148 14.15 3.51 -8.77
N ARG A 149 14.04 2.75 -9.88
CA ARG A 149 14.94 1.63 -10.16
C ARG A 149 16.39 2.12 -10.25
N ASN A 150 16.62 3.25 -10.92
CA ASN A 150 17.95 3.86 -11.02
C ASN A 150 18.47 4.31 -9.64
N ALA A 151 17.61 4.90 -8.80
CA ALA A 151 17.98 5.28 -7.44
C ALA A 151 18.36 4.06 -6.58
N LEU A 152 17.61 2.96 -6.68
CA LEU A 152 17.92 1.71 -5.99
C LEU A 152 19.22 1.06 -6.49
N SER A 153 19.56 1.21 -7.78
CA SER A 153 20.75 0.61 -8.35
C SER A 153 22.07 1.11 -7.73
N ALA A 154 22.05 2.29 -7.12
CA ALA A 154 23.17 2.78 -6.33
C ALA A 154 23.53 1.86 -5.15
N TYR A 155 22.62 0.99 -4.74
CA TYR A 155 22.78 0.04 -3.63
C TYR A 155 22.98 -1.41 -4.10
N ASP A 156 23.09 -1.67 -5.39
CA ASP A 156 23.28 -3.03 -5.94
C ASP A 156 24.50 -3.76 -5.34
N GLY A 157 25.56 -3.00 -5.01
CA GLY A 157 26.77 -3.50 -4.34
C GLY A 157 26.75 -3.40 -2.81
N ALA A 158 25.64 -3.01 -2.19
CA ALA A 158 25.57 -2.86 -0.73
C ALA A 158 25.75 -4.20 -0.02
N THR A 159 26.38 -4.14 1.16
CA THR A 159 26.53 -5.30 2.05
C THR A 159 25.16 -5.82 2.46
N THR A 160 24.92 -7.11 2.25
CA THR A 160 23.67 -7.76 2.67
C THR A 160 23.58 -7.84 4.20
N GLY A 161 22.36 -7.66 4.72
CA GLY A 161 22.09 -7.73 6.15
C GLY A 161 22.48 -6.47 6.93
N ALA A 162 22.74 -5.34 6.25
CA ALA A 162 23.06 -4.06 6.86
C ALA A 162 22.08 -2.98 6.43
N TRP A 163 21.47 -2.31 7.39
CA TRP A 163 20.62 -1.14 7.15
C TRP A 163 21.45 0.10 6.82
N LEU A 164 21.13 0.75 5.72
CA LEU A 164 21.72 1.99 5.24
C LEU A 164 20.68 3.10 5.27
N ASN A 165 21.05 4.29 5.77
CA ASN A 165 20.21 5.46 5.67
C ASN A 165 20.23 5.98 4.23
N THR A 166 19.07 6.37 3.72
CA THR A 166 18.88 6.88 2.37
C THR A 166 17.75 7.91 2.32
N THR A 167 17.61 8.55 1.17
CA THR A 167 16.52 9.50 0.90
C THR A 167 15.91 9.16 -0.46
N PHE A 168 14.58 8.97 -0.50
CA PHE A 168 13.81 8.81 -1.74
C PHE A 168 12.69 9.84 -1.74
N ASN A 169 12.41 10.46 -2.87
CA ASN A 169 11.39 11.51 -3.04
C ASN A 169 11.48 12.65 -2.00
N GLY A 170 12.70 12.91 -1.46
CA GLY A 170 12.91 13.91 -0.42
C GLY A 170 12.61 13.45 1.00
N HIS A 171 12.17 12.21 1.20
CA HIS A 171 11.86 11.64 2.51
C HIS A 171 12.93 10.67 2.98
N PRO A 172 13.23 10.62 4.30
CA PRO A 172 14.21 9.68 4.86
C PRO A 172 13.65 8.26 4.88
N TYR A 173 14.51 7.31 4.52
CA TYR A 173 14.27 5.88 4.55
C TYR A 173 15.51 5.15 5.05
N ARG A 174 15.34 3.89 5.41
CA ARG A 174 16.42 2.91 5.60
C ARG A 174 16.26 1.81 4.57
N LEU A 175 17.37 1.36 4.01
CA LEU A 175 17.40 0.32 3.00
C LEU A 175 18.30 -0.82 3.48
N GLU A 176 17.84 -2.06 3.35
CA GLU A 176 18.64 -3.26 3.51
C GLU A 176 18.60 -4.07 2.20
N ARG A 177 19.76 -4.52 1.74
CA ARG A 177 19.85 -5.49 0.66
C ARG A 177 19.86 -6.90 1.23
N VAL A 178 18.94 -7.74 0.79
CA VAL A 178 18.78 -9.13 1.24
C VAL A 178 19.16 -10.07 0.10
N ALA A 179 20.15 -10.93 0.30
CA ALA A 179 20.48 -11.98 -0.65
C ALA A 179 19.46 -13.11 -0.53
N ALA A 180 18.74 -13.40 -1.61
CA ALA A 180 17.75 -14.47 -1.66
C ALA A 180 17.50 -14.89 -3.12
N ALA A 181 17.36 -16.20 -3.35
CA ALA A 181 17.05 -16.71 -4.68
C ALA A 181 15.59 -16.47 -5.08
N THR A 182 14.69 -16.38 -4.09
CA THR A 182 13.23 -16.16 -4.26
C THR A 182 12.70 -15.29 -3.14
N ALA A 183 11.50 -14.74 -3.32
CA ALA A 183 10.82 -13.96 -2.28
C ALA A 183 10.56 -14.76 -1.00
N ALA A 184 10.45 -16.09 -1.08
CA ALA A 184 10.31 -16.96 0.11
C ALA A 184 11.54 -16.93 1.03
N GLY A 185 12.70 -16.46 0.55
CA GLY A 185 13.91 -16.26 1.37
C GLY A 185 14.00 -14.89 2.03
N VAL A 186 12.98 -14.04 1.88
CA VAL A 186 12.94 -12.68 2.42
C VAL A 186 11.73 -12.54 3.34
N ASP A 187 11.96 -12.01 4.54
CA ASP A 187 10.90 -11.64 5.47
C ASP A 187 10.95 -10.12 5.73
N PRO A 188 10.38 -9.29 4.83
CA PRO A 188 10.46 -7.83 4.95
C PRO A 188 9.79 -7.32 6.23
N PHE A 189 8.67 -7.94 6.62
CA PHE A 189 7.97 -7.58 7.84
C PHE A 189 8.80 -7.86 9.08
N GLY A 190 9.38 -9.05 9.20
CA GLY A 190 10.23 -9.42 10.33
C GLY A 190 11.54 -8.62 10.38
N LEU A 191 12.11 -8.23 9.22
CA LEU A 191 13.27 -7.34 9.16
C LEU A 191 12.93 -5.98 9.79
N VAL A 192 11.85 -5.35 9.36
CA VAL A 192 11.41 -4.04 9.88
C VAL A 192 10.96 -4.15 11.34
N LEU A 193 10.28 -5.24 11.74
CA LEU A 193 9.89 -5.48 13.12
C LEU A 193 11.11 -5.52 14.07
N ARG A 194 12.16 -6.22 13.67
CA ARG A 194 13.43 -6.27 14.46
C ARG A 194 14.09 -4.90 14.53
N GLN A 195 14.08 -4.15 13.43
CA GLN A 195 14.62 -2.80 13.36
C GLN A 195 13.81 -1.82 14.23
N ALA A 196 12.48 -1.89 14.20
CA ALA A 196 11.59 -1.11 15.06
C ALA A 196 11.86 -1.36 16.54
N ALA A 197 12.01 -2.63 16.92
CA ALA A 197 12.35 -3.02 18.30
C ALA A 197 13.72 -2.47 18.74
N ALA A 198 14.74 -2.56 17.88
CA ALA A 198 16.07 -2.02 18.16
C ALA A 198 16.08 -0.50 18.30
N ALA A 199 15.25 0.20 17.52
CA ALA A 199 15.08 1.65 17.57
C ALA A 199 14.09 2.13 18.65
N GLN A 200 13.45 1.20 19.39
CA GLN A 200 12.38 1.49 20.35
C GLN A 200 11.20 2.26 19.71
N GLN A 201 10.89 1.98 18.44
CA GLN A 201 9.80 2.56 17.66
C GLN A 201 8.62 1.61 17.60
N ALA A 202 7.41 2.15 17.57
CA ALA A 202 6.20 1.36 17.42
C ALA A 202 5.96 0.97 15.96
N MET A 203 5.65 -0.30 15.67
CA MET A 203 5.38 -0.79 14.31
C MET A 203 4.33 0.04 13.56
N ARG A 204 3.37 0.63 14.24
CA ARG A 204 2.33 1.45 13.61
C ARG A 204 2.87 2.59 12.74
N GLY A 205 4.05 3.14 13.06
CA GLY A 205 4.68 4.23 12.30
C GLY A 205 5.50 3.75 11.10
N HIS A 206 5.81 2.46 11.00
CA HIS A 206 6.65 1.93 9.94
C HIS A 206 5.88 1.67 8.65
N THR A 207 6.53 1.92 7.52
CA THR A 207 6.13 1.50 6.19
C THR A 207 7.16 0.53 5.65
N ILE A 208 6.74 -0.39 4.80
CA ILE A 208 7.61 -1.42 4.23
C ILE A 208 7.48 -1.41 2.72
N PHE A 209 8.62 -1.29 2.03
CA PHE A 209 8.69 -1.41 0.59
C PHE A 209 9.66 -2.54 0.21
N MET A 210 9.34 -3.26 -0.86
CA MET A 210 10.19 -4.33 -1.39
C MET A 210 10.27 -4.23 -2.91
N ALA A 211 11.49 -4.32 -3.46
CA ALA A 211 11.75 -4.41 -4.90
C ALA A 211 12.87 -5.40 -5.16
N SER A 212 12.98 -5.89 -6.41
CA SER A 212 14.07 -6.79 -6.77
C SER A 212 15.42 -6.09 -6.76
N ALA A 213 16.47 -6.85 -6.41
CA ALA A 213 17.88 -6.47 -6.49
C ALA A 213 18.67 -7.57 -7.19
N PRO A 214 19.87 -7.30 -7.74
CA PRO A 214 20.75 -8.34 -8.27
C PRO A 214 21.03 -9.42 -7.22
N GLY A 215 20.57 -10.65 -7.47
CA GLY A 215 20.72 -11.79 -6.56
C GLY A 215 19.92 -11.68 -5.26
N GLY A 216 18.84 -10.89 -5.25
CA GLY A 216 17.99 -10.77 -4.07
C GLY A 216 16.96 -9.67 -4.14
N PHE A 217 16.76 -8.97 -3.03
CA PHE A 217 15.76 -7.93 -2.88
C PHE A 217 16.28 -6.74 -2.07
N PHE A 218 15.74 -5.58 -2.34
CA PHE A 218 15.78 -4.43 -1.46
C PHE A 218 14.56 -4.44 -0.55
N VAL A 219 14.79 -4.27 0.75
CA VAL A 219 13.76 -3.96 1.73
C VAL A 219 13.99 -2.54 2.21
N VAL A 220 12.99 -1.69 2.09
CA VAL A 220 13.07 -0.28 2.46
C VAL A 220 12.06 -0.01 3.56
N ASP A 221 12.51 0.63 4.62
CA ASP A 221 11.74 0.99 5.80
C ASP A 221 11.68 2.51 5.94
N GLY A 222 10.47 3.07 5.97
CA GLY A 222 10.20 4.45 6.34
C GLY A 222 9.49 4.52 7.68
N TYR A 223 9.63 5.63 8.37
CA TYR A 223 8.93 5.88 9.62
C TYR A 223 8.14 7.18 9.55
N TYR A 224 6.85 7.11 9.84
CA TYR A 224 5.97 8.27 9.84
C TYR A 224 6.49 9.37 10.76
N GLN A 225 6.72 10.54 10.19
CA GLN A 225 7.12 11.76 10.89
C GLN A 225 6.42 12.94 10.21
N PRO A 226 5.39 13.53 10.83
CA PRO A 226 4.56 14.53 10.15
C PRO A 226 5.24 15.88 9.91
N TYR A 227 6.27 16.20 10.66
CA TYR A 227 6.90 17.52 10.64
C TYR A 227 8.42 17.45 10.79
N GLY A 228 9.11 18.54 10.37
CA GLY A 228 10.54 18.73 10.56
C GLY A 228 11.37 18.33 9.34
N PRO A 229 12.71 18.39 9.46
CA PRO A 229 13.61 18.09 8.35
C PRO A 229 13.58 16.62 7.93
N ASP A 230 13.14 15.73 8.83
CA ASP A 230 13.02 14.28 8.59
C ASP A 230 11.55 13.88 8.38
N ALA A 231 10.71 14.81 7.89
CA ALA A 231 9.30 14.51 7.61
C ALA A 231 9.17 13.35 6.63
N ASN A 232 8.23 12.42 6.92
CA ASN A 232 7.89 11.29 6.09
C ASN A 232 6.38 11.01 6.22
N PRO A 233 5.62 10.93 5.13
CA PRO A 233 4.18 10.74 5.17
C PRO A 233 3.74 9.35 5.67
N GLY A 234 4.69 8.42 5.86
CA GLY A 234 4.39 7.05 6.27
C GLY A 234 3.73 6.22 5.18
N SER A 235 3.96 6.58 3.91
CA SER A 235 3.42 5.89 2.73
C SER A 235 4.53 5.50 1.78
N SER A 236 4.93 4.23 1.79
CA SER A 236 5.93 3.71 0.83
C SER A 236 5.35 3.50 -0.57
N GLU A 237 4.04 3.61 -0.75
CA GLU A 237 3.36 3.65 -2.03
C GLU A 237 3.84 4.82 -2.89
N GLU A 238 4.34 5.91 -2.29
CA GLU A 238 4.95 7.03 -3.02
C GLU A 238 6.17 6.65 -3.86
N LEU A 239 6.76 5.47 -3.62
CA LEU A 239 7.91 4.94 -4.36
C LEU A 239 7.47 4.13 -5.60
N GLN A 240 6.17 3.94 -5.81
CA GLN A 240 5.58 3.20 -6.92
C GLN A 240 5.19 4.13 -8.08
N ASP A 241 5.04 3.56 -9.29
CA ASP A 241 4.50 4.24 -10.47
C ASP A 241 3.14 3.64 -10.85
N HIS A 242 2.07 4.25 -10.37
CA HIS A 242 0.70 3.82 -10.68
C HIS A 242 0.31 3.97 -12.16
N SER A 243 1.10 4.72 -12.93
CA SER A 243 0.89 4.86 -14.38
C SER A 243 1.51 3.73 -15.19
N CYS A 244 2.49 3.01 -14.61
CA CYS A 244 3.31 2.01 -15.27
C CYS A 244 3.88 2.49 -16.62
N LYS A 245 4.30 3.76 -16.67
CA LYS A 245 4.72 4.43 -17.93
C LYS A 245 5.93 3.78 -18.60
N ASP A 246 6.79 3.14 -17.79
CA ASP A 246 8.04 2.54 -18.25
C ASP A 246 7.86 1.08 -18.72
N VAL A 247 6.67 0.51 -18.57
CA VAL A 247 6.32 -0.82 -19.08
C VAL A 247 6.01 -0.73 -20.58
N ARG A 248 6.86 -1.37 -21.38
CA ARG A 248 6.68 -1.42 -22.84
C ARG A 248 5.63 -2.47 -23.22
N LYS A 249 4.73 -2.09 -24.12
CA LYS A 249 3.76 -3.01 -24.75
C LYS A 249 4.41 -3.83 -25.86
#